data_6cb5dffd42b22b53725f9cde003f8be3
#
_entry.id   6cb5dffd42b22b53725f9cde003f8be3
#
_cell.length_a   1.000
_cell.length_b   1.000
_cell.length_c   1.000
_cell.angle_alpha   90.00
_cell.angle_beta   90.00
_cell.angle_gamma   90.00
#
_symmetry.space_group_name_H-M   'P 1'
#
loop_
_entity.id
_entity.type
_entity.pdbx_description
1 polymer ?
#
loop_
_entity_poly.entity_id
_entity_poly.type
_entity_poly.pdbx_seq_one_letter_code
_entity_poly.pdbx_strand_id
1 'polypeptide(L)'
;RAKSDASALANPPLINYGLTMTMNVLVLCTGNSARSILGEVLINELGGDKFRAYSTGSRPVGKVNPGALQKLRQERHSVDGLESKSWDRFSGAEAPAIDIVITVCDNAAGEACPIWNGAPITVHWGIPDPAADGDFDAAYTRLRNRVEAMVALPVGEMNKADLLAELQSIHG
;
A
#
# COMPACT_ATOMS: atom_id res chain seq x y z
N ARG A 1 55.21 -1.22 -40.78
CA ARG A 1 53.83 -0.75 -40.74
C ARG A 1 53.07 -1.59 -39.71
N ALA A 2 52.94 -1.04 -38.51
CA ALA A 2 52.08 -1.62 -37.48
C ALA A 2 50.62 -1.23 -37.73
N LYS A 3 49.73 -2.21 -37.89
CA LYS A 3 48.28 -2.00 -37.86
C LYS A 3 47.84 -1.99 -36.41
N SER A 4 47.32 -0.86 -35.99
CA SER A 4 46.68 -0.69 -34.71
C SER A 4 45.34 -1.40 -34.74
N ASP A 5 45.22 -2.53 -34.05
CA ASP A 5 43.95 -3.11 -33.70
C ASP A 5 43.35 -2.36 -32.53
N ALA A 6 42.40 -1.49 -32.82
CA ALA A 6 41.54 -0.92 -31.81
C ALA A 6 40.51 -2.00 -31.42
N SER A 7 40.83 -2.78 -30.39
CA SER A 7 39.85 -3.66 -29.77
C SER A 7 38.84 -2.79 -29.06
N ALA A 8 37.60 -2.80 -29.60
CA ALA A 8 36.47 -2.19 -28.96
C ALA A 8 36.32 -2.77 -27.54
N LEU A 9 36.49 -1.90 -26.55
CA LEU A 9 36.08 -2.20 -25.18
C LEU A 9 34.60 -2.42 -25.18
N ALA A 10 34.19 -3.68 -25.27
CA ALA A 10 32.79 -4.06 -25.00
C ALA A 10 32.49 -3.66 -23.56
N ASN A 11 31.56 -2.73 -23.39
CA ASN A 11 31.03 -2.43 -22.07
C ASN A 11 30.52 -3.74 -21.47
N PRO A 12 30.95 -4.11 -20.25
CA PRO A 12 30.37 -5.26 -19.60
C PRO A 12 28.85 -5.04 -19.45
N PRO A 13 28.04 -6.09 -19.60
CA PRO A 13 26.62 -5.96 -19.36
C PRO A 13 26.44 -5.38 -17.96
N LEU A 14 25.61 -4.33 -17.87
CA LEU A 14 25.19 -3.82 -16.58
C LEU A 14 24.53 -5.00 -15.86
N ILE A 15 25.25 -5.58 -14.90
CA ILE A 15 24.67 -6.55 -13.98
C ILE A 15 23.68 -5.74 -13.19
N ASN A 16 22.43 -5.83 -13.61
CA ASN A 16 21.29 -5.31 -12.89
C ASN A 16 21.21 -6.15 -11.62
N TYR A 17 21.92 -5.73 -10.58
CA TYR A 17 21.59 -6.17 -9.24
C TYR A 17 20.18 -5.63 -9.03
N GLY A 18 19.19 -6.51 -9.22
CA GLY A 18 17.78 -6.20 -9.01
C GLY A 18 17.55 -5.78 -7.57
N LEU A 19 17.83 -4.52 -7.28
CA LEU A 19 17.28 -3.84 -6.14
C LEU A 19 15.80 -3.76 -6.44
N THR A 20 15.05 -4.76 -5.99
CA THR A 20 13.60 -4.68 -5.93
C THR A 20 13.27 -3.54 -4.98
N MET A 21 12.95 -2.38 -5.55
CA MET A 21 12.53 -1.24 -4.74
C MET A 21 11.19 -1.60 -4.12
N THR A 22 11.17 -1.76 -2.79
CA THR A 22 9.95 -1.93 -2.03
C THR A 22 9.17 -0.62 -2.02
N MET A 23 7.94 -0.64 -2.49
CA MET A 23 7.05 0.53 -2.47
C MET A 23 6.34 0.62 -1.13
N ASN A 24 6.36 1.81 -0.53
CA ASN A 24 5.64 2.09 0.71
C ASN A 24 4.20 2.52 0.39
N VAL A 25 3.25 1.81 0.97
CA VAL A 25 1.81 2.03 0.79
C VAL A 25 1.20 2.48 2.10
N LEU A 26 0.47 3.59 2.07
CA LEU A 26 -0.29 4.10 3.21
C LEU A 26 -1.78 3.88 2.97
N VAL A 27 -2.40 3.03 3.78
CA VAL A 27 -3.84 2.77 3.74
C VAL A 27 -4.54 3.69 4.72
N LEU A 28 -5.41 4.56 4.20
CA LEU A 28 -6.01 5.65 4.93
C LEU A 28 -7.51 5.44 5.11
N CYS A 29 -7.96 5.55 6.34
CA CYS A 29 -9.37 5.60 6.74
C CYS A 29 -9.53 6.68 7.80
N THR A 30 -10.75 7.07 8.14
CA THR A 30 -10.97 8.08 9.19
C THR A 30 -10.57 7.54 10.58
N GLY A 31 -11.12 6.41 10.96
CA GLY A 31 -10.96 5.86 12.32
C GLY A 31 -9.75 4.94 12.52
N ASN A 32 -9.14 4.46 11.45
CA ASN A 32 -8.05 3.47 11.51
C ASN A 32 -8.34 2.32 12.49
N SER A 33 -9.47 1.68 12.35
CA SER A 33 -9.86 0.59 13.24
C SER A 33 -10.25 -0.71 12.53
N ALA A 34 -10.79 -0.65 11.31
CA ALA A 34 -11.23 -1.82 10.56
C ALA A 34 -10.65 -1.89 9.15
N ARG A 35 -11.22 -1.16 8.18
CA ARG A 35 -10.87 -1.28 6.75
C ARG A 35 -9.39 -1.06 6.44
N SER A 36 -8.81 -0.01 6.99
CA SER A 36 -7.39 0.29 6.77
C SER A 36 -6.47 -0.72 7.45
N ILE A 37 -6.87 -1.27 8.58
CA ILE A 37 -6.15 -2.36 9.27
C ILE A 37 -6.15 -3.63 8.42
N LEU A 38 -7.31 -4.02 7.87
CA LEU A 38 -7.38 -5.17 6.95
C LEU A 38 -6.50 -4.97 5.72
N GLY A 39 -6.50 -3.76 5.16
CA GLY A 39 -5.67 -3.41 4.00
C GLY A 39 -4.18 -3.48 4.30
N GLU A 40 -3.73 -2.95 5.43
CA GLU A 40 -2.34 -3.03 5.88
C GLU A 40 -1.86 -4.48 5.96
N VAL A 41 -2.62 -5.34 6.64
CA VAL A 41 -2.25 -6.75 6.80
C VAL A 41 -2.21 -7.47 5.46
N LEU A 42 -3.23 -7.30 4.62
CA LEU A 42 -3.30 -7.97 3.33
C LEU A 42 -2.16 -7.56 2.39
N ILE A 43 -1.81 -6.28 2.32
CA ILE A 43 -0.71 -5.81 1.49
C ILE A 43 0.63 -6.35 2.00
N ASN A 44 0.86 -6.35 3.30
CA ASN A 44 2.09 -6.89 3.87
C ASN A 44 2.22 -8.40 3.67
N GLU A 45 1.12 -9.16 3.79
CA GLU A 45 1.14 -10.62 3.63
C GLU A 45 1.26 -11.03 2.15
N LEU A 46 0.54 -10.38 1.25
CA LEU A 46 0.51 -10.75 -0.16
C LEU A 46 1.57 -10.04 -1.00
N GLY A 47 2.02 -8.88 -0.55
CA GLY A 47 2.94 -8.01 -1.30
C GLY A 47 4.39 -8.47 -1.31
N GLY A 48 4.79 -9.31 -0.36
CA GLY A 48 6.16 -9.82 -0.25
C GLY A 48 7.19 -8.68 -0.21
N ASP A 49 8.20 -8.78 -1.07
CA ASP A 49 9.26 -7.76 -1.15
C ASP A 49 8.87 -6.52 -1.97
N LYS A 50 7.74 -6.57 -2.68
CA LYS A 50 7.29 -5.47 -3.53
C LYS A 50 6.69 -4.30 -2.76
N PHE A 51 5.96 -4.61 -1.67
CA PHE A 51 5.20 -3.61 -0.92
C PHE A 51 5.42 -3.72 0.58
N ARG A 52 5.48 -2.56 1.22
CA ARG A 52 5.39 -2.40 2.66
C ARG A 52 4.23 -1.48 2.97
N ALA A 53 3.25 -1.95 3.72
CA ALA A 53 2.06 -1.19 4.03
C ALA A 53 2.05 -0.70 5.48
N TYR A 54 1.48 0.48 5.62
CA TYR A 54 1.11 1.11 6.89
C TYR A 54 -0.37 1.47 6.81
N SER A 55 -1.03 1.58 7.95
CA SER A 55 -2.38 2.12 8.02
C SER A 55 -2.46 3.27 8.99
N THR A 56 -3.38 4.21 8.74
CA THR A 56 -3.54 5.38 9.58
C THR A 56 -4.94 5.98 9.43
N GLY A 57 -5.29 6.88 10.34
CA GLY A 57 -6.54 7.62 10.33
C GLY A 57 -6.36 9.09 10.63
N SER A 58 -7.27 9.91 10.07
CA SER A 58 -7.36 11.34 10.37
C SER A 58 -7.88 11.60 11.80
N ARG A 59 -8.76 10.72 12.26
CA ARG A 59 -9.33 10.72 13.61
C ARG A 59 -9.34 9.30 14.18
N PRO A 60 -8.17 8.78 14.56
CA PRO A 60 -8.07 7.40 15.02
C PRO A 60 -8.89 7.18 16.30
N VAL A 61 -9.61 6.06 16.35
CA VAL A 61 -10.41 5.71 17.53
C VAL A 61 -9.57 5.16 18.68
N GLY A 62 -8.28 4.89 18.45
CA GLY A 62 -7.33 4.50 19.47
C GLY A 62 -7.22 3.00 19.73
N LYS A 63 -8.09 2.19 19.11
CA LYS A 63 -8.01 0.71 19.19
C LYS A 63 -8.50 0.07 17.89
N VAL A 64 -7.96 -1.10 17.58
CA VAL A 64 -8.40 -1.90 16.46
C VAL A 64 -9.75 -2.54 16.77
N ASN A 65 -10.66 -2.55 15.78
CA ASN A 65 -11.97 -3.15 15.92
C ASN A 65 -11.86 -4.66 16.18
N PRO A 66 -12.54 -5.19 17.22
CA PRO A 66 -12.50 -6.62 17.54
C PRO A 66 -12.95 -7.53 16.39
N GLY A 67 -13.90 -7.08 15.55
CA GLY A 67 -14.36 -7.81 14.37
C GLY A 67 -13.26 -7.92 13.30
N ALA A 68 -12.47 -6.87 13.10
CA ALA A 68 -11.31 -6.92 12.22
C ALA A 68 -10.25 -7.89 12.72
N LEU A 69 -9.94 -7.85 14.02
CA LEU A 69 -8.98 -8.78 14.63
C LEU A 69 -9.45 -10.23 14.52
N GLN A 70 -10.74 -10.48 14.78
CA GLN A 70 -11.33 -11.81 14.66
C GLN A 70 -11.24 -12.33 13.22
N LYS A 71 -11.60 -11.51 12.24
CA LYS A 71 -11.52 -11.87 10.82
C LYS A 71 -10.09 -12.20 10.41
N LEU A 72 -9.12 -11.37 10.79
CA LEU A 72 -7.71 -11.63 10.49
C LEU A 72 -7.22 -12.95 11.10
N ARG A 73 -7.58 -13.25 12.34
CA ARG A 73 -7.23 -14.54 12.98
C ARG A 73 -7.88 -15.73 12.27
N GLN A 74 -9.14 -15.61 11.88
CA GLN A 74 -9.84 -16.64 11.10
C GLN A 74 -9.12 -16.95 9.78
N GLU A 75 -8.58 -15.93 9.15
CA GLU A 75 -7.81 -16.06 7.91
C GLU A 75 -6.32 -16.37 8.16
N ARG A 76 -5.94 -16.67 9.39
CA ARG A 76 -4.59 -17.05 9.81
C ARG A 76 -3.52 -15.98 9.65
N HIS A 77 -3.91 -14.72 9.69
CA HIS A 77 -2.98 -13.61 9.74
C HIS A 77 -2.54 -13.31 11.18
N SER A 78 -1.28 -12.87 11.35
CA SER A 78 -0.84 -12.30 12.61
C SER A 78 -1.54 -10.96 12.85
N VAL A 79 -1.93 -10.71 14.09
CA VAL A 79 -2.49 -9.43 14.54
C VAL A 79 -1.53 -8.66 15.46
N ASP A 80 -0.30 -9.16 15.60
CA ASP A 80 0.71 -8.55 16.46
C ASP A 80 1.11 -7.17 15.93
N GLY A 81 1.22 -6.20 16.84
CA GLY A 81 1.65 -4.85 16.51
C GLY A 81 0.63 -3.99 15.80
N LEU A 82 -0.59 -4.47 15.54
CA LEU A 82 -1.65 -3.67 14.93
C LEU A 82 -2.16 -2.63 15.92
N GLU A 83 -2.23 -1.38 15.47
CA GLU A 83 -2.71 -0.27 16.28
C GLU A 83 -3.50 0.74 15.46
N SER A 84 -4.40 1.44 16.13
CA SER A 84 -5.09 2.61 15.58
C SER A 84 -4.25 3.85 15.86
N LYS A 85 -3.83 4.55 14.80
CA LYS A 85 -2.84 5.63 14.89
C LYS A 85 -3.16 6.79 13.96
N SER A 86 -2.68 7.97 14.37
CA SER A 86 -2.87 9.21 13.60
C SER A 86 -1.96 9.27 12.38
N TRP A 87 -2.47 9.86 11.32
CA TRP A 87 -1.71 10.18 10.11
C TRP A 87 -0.55 11.16 10.35
N ASP A 88 -0.55 11.88 11.49
CA ASP A 88 0.56 12.75 11.86
C ASP A 88 1.89 12.00 11.99
N ARG A 89 1.85 10.70 12.28
CA ARG A 89 3.04 9.85 12.29
C ARG A 89 3.74 9.72 10.93
N PHE A 90 3.02 10.02 9.85
CA PHE A 90 3.49 9.84 8.48
C PHE A 90 3.73 11.16 7.74
N SER A 91 3.59 12.29 8.40
CA SER A 91 3.67 13.63 7.79
C SER A 91 4.91 14.44 8.19
N GLY A 92 5.73 13.96 9.10
CA GLY A 92 6.95 14.65 9.56
C GLY A 92 8.18 14.36 8.68
N ALA A 93 9.25 15.12 8.91
CA ALA A 93 10.52 14.94 8.19
C ALA A 93 11.14 13.55 8.38
N GLU A 94 10.91 12.94 9.55
CA GLU A 94 11.39 11.59 9.89
C GLU A 94 10.45 10.47 9.40
N ALA A 95 9.31 10.82 8.82
CA ALA A 95 8.36 9.84 8.31
C ALA A 95 8.91 9.16 7.05
N PRO A 96 8.57 7.88 6.81
CA PRO A 96 8.98 7.19 5.59
C PRO A 96 8.41 7.89 4.35
N ALA A 97 9.14 7.84 3.25
CA ALA A 97 8.61 8.25 1.96
C ALA A 97 7.48 7.31 1.56
N ILE A 98 6.34 7.86 1.16
CA ILE A 98 5.16 7.10 0.72
C ILE A 98 5.07 7.15 -0.81
N ASP A 99 4.90 6.01 -1.43
CA ASP A 99 4.77 5.88 -2.88
C ASP A 99 3.32 5.84 -3.32
N ILE A 100 2.46 5.20 -2.53
CA ILE A 100 1.03 5.01 -2.83
C ILE A 100 0.21 5.32 -1.58
N VAL A 101 -0.83 6.14 -1.72
CA VAL A 101 -1.89 6.31 -0.72
C VAL A 101 -3.16 5.66 -1.23
N ILE A 102 -3.74 4.79 -0.44
CA ILE A 102 -5.02 4.13 -0.73
C ILE A 102 -6.04 4.56 0.33
N THR A 103 -7.05 5.33 -0.06
CA THR A 103 -8.18 5.65 0.82
C THR A 103 -9.25 4.56 0.68
N VAL A 104 -9.75 4.05 1.80
CA VAL A 104 -10.71 2.93 1.83
C VAL A 104 -12.10 3.31 2.36
N CYS A 105 -12.28 4.54 2.81
CA CYS A 105 -13.59 5.07 3.14
C CYS A 105 -13.81 6.43 2.44
N ASP A 106 -15.07 6.75 2.14
CA ASP A 106 -15.42 7.96 1.39
C ASP A 106 -15.08 9.23 2.17
N ASN A 107 -15.22 9.22 3.48
CA ASN A 107 -14.84 10.37 4.33
C ASN A 107 -13.34 10.68 4.20
N ALA A 108 -12.48 9.66 4.27
CA ALA A 108 -11.04 9.86 4.12
C ALA A 108 -10.66 10.38 2.72
N ALA A 109 -11.39 9.97 1.69
CA ALA A 109 -11.17 10.47 0.33
C ALA A 109 -11.48 11.97 0.18
N GLY A 110 -12.42 12.49 0.97
CA GLY A 110 -12.84 13.90 0.96
C GLY A 110 -12.08 14.81 1.94
N GLU A 111 -11.23 14.26 2.78
CA GLU A 111 -10.49 15.04 3.78
C GLU A 111 -9.24 15.70 3.18
N ALA A 112 -8.89 16.89 3.70
CA ALA A 112 -7.62 17.55 3.37
C ALA A 112 -6.47 16.79 4.04
N CYS A 113 -5.76 15.99 3.26
CA CYS A 113 -4.63 15.20 3.74
C CYS A 113 -3.39 16.05 4.00
N PRO A 114 -2.52 15.65 4.94
CA PRO A 114 -1.18 16.19 5.05
C PRO A 114 -0.37 16.01 3.76
N ILE A 115 0.73 16.76 3.65
CA ILE A 115 1.72 16.52 2.61
C ILE A 115 2.59 15.33 3.05
N TRP A 116 2.54 14.25 2.28
CA TRP A 116 3.34 13.07 2.53
C TRP A 116 4.73 13.19 1.92
N ASN A 117 5.75 12.68 2.60
CA ASN A 117 7.07 12.52 1.98
C ASN A 117 6.97 11.55 0.79
N GLY A 118 7.72 11.81 -0.28
CA GLY A 118 7.76 10.93 -1.46
C GLY A 118 6.81 11.31 -2.59
N ALA A 119 5.95 12.30 -2.41
CA ALA A 119 4.96 12.73 -3.42
C ALA A 119 4.16 11.55 -4.00
N PRO A 120 3.37 10.84 -3.19
CA PRO A 120 2.71 9.61 -3.59
C PRO A 120 1.62 9.84 -4.63
N ILE A 121 1.31 8.77 -5.40
CA ILE A 121 0.05 8.68 -6.09
C ILE A 121 -1.05 8.30 -5.10
N THR A 122 -2.28 8.78 -5.33
CA THR A 122 -3.42 8.51 -4.46
C THR A 122 -4.55 7.86 -5.24
N VAL A 123 -5.06 6.75 -4.72
CA VAL A 123 -6.24 6.07 -5.27
C VAL A 123 -7.29 5.85 -4.18
N HIS A 124 -8.55 5.78 -4.60
CA HIS A 124 -9.65 5.51 -3.70
C HIS A 124 -10.22 4.11 -3.95
N TRP A 125 -10.14 3.25 -2.94
CA TRP A 125 -10.72 1.91 -2.92
C TRP A 125 -11.86 1.83 -1.91
N GLY A 126 -12.91 2.59 -2.13
CA GLY A 126 -14.05 2.66 -1.22
C GLY A 126 -14.67 1.29 -0.91
N ILE A 127 -14.87 1.01 0.36
CA ILE A 127 -15.43 -0.24 0.88
C ILE A 127 -16.49 0.11 1.90
N PRO A 128 -17.68 -0.54 1.87
CA PRO A 128 -18.69 -0.38 2.92
C PRO A 128 -18.09 -0.63 4.30
N ASP A 129 -18.58 0.09 5.29
CA ASP A 129 -18.06 0.00 6.66
C ASP A 129 -18.51 -1.29 7.36
N PRO A 130 -17.61 -2.27 7.58
CA PRO A 130 -17.98 -3.52 8.24
C PRO A 130 -18.31 -3.33 9.74
N ALA A 131 -17.89 -2.22 10.34
CA ALA A 131 -18.27 -1.89 11.71
C ALA A 131 -19.75 -1.47 11.80
N ALA A 132 -20.34 -0.96 10.70
CA ALA A 132 -21.73 -0.54 10.63
C ALA A 132 -22.69 -1.70 10.31
N ASP A 133 -22.30 -2.56 9.36
CA ASP A 133 -23.15 -3.67 8.87
C ASP A 133 -22.77 -5.05 9.42
N GLY A 134 -21.63 -5.17 10.08
CA GLY A 134 -21.12 -6.42 10.64
C GLY A 134 -20.49 -7.36 9.60
N ASP A 135 -20.43 -6.96 8.33
CA ASP A 135 -19.93 -7.82 7.25
C ASP A 135 -18.43 -7.69 7.01
N PHE A 136 -17.66 -8.21 7.95
CA PHE A 136 -16.19 -8.29 7.83
C PHE A 136 -15.74 -9.26 6.74
N ASP A 137 -16.53 -10.26 6.42
CA ASP A 137 -16.21 -11.21 5.35
C ASP A 137 -16.23 -10.54 3.98
N ALA A 138 -17.25 -9.75 3.70
CA ALA A 138 -17.34 -8.99 2.45
C ALA A 138 -16.21 -7.93 2.34
N ALA A 139 -15.94 -7.20 3.41
CA ALA A 139 -14.87 -6.20 3.43
C ALA A 139 -13.50 -6.84 3.20
N TYR A 140 -13.22 -7.94 3.88
CA TYR A 140 -11.98 -8.69 3.70
C TYR A 140 -11.83 -9.23 2.27
N THR A 141 -12.86 -9.86 1.74
CA THR A 141 -12.83 -10.45 0.39
C THR A 141 -12.60 -9.39 -0.69
N ARG A 142 -13.30 -8.25 -0.60
CA ARG A 142 -13.11 -7.14 -1.54
C ARG A 142 -11.70 -6.56 -1.50
N LEU A 143 -11.17 -6.33 -0.30
CA LEU A 143 -9.80 -5.85 -0.13
C LEU A 143 -8.78 -6.86 -0.64
N ARG A 144 -8.96 -8.14 -0.31
CA ARG A 144 -8.07 -9.19 -0.77
C ARG A 144 -8.00 -9.27 -2.29
N ASN A 145 -9.14 -9.27 -2.97
CA ASN A 145 -9.20 -9.30 -4.43
C ASN A 145 -8.44 -8.12 -5.06
N ARG A 146 -8.62 -6.92 -4.51
CA ARG A 146 -7.92 -5.72 -4.98
C ARG A 146 -6.42 -5.77 -4.72
N VAL A 147 -6.02 -6.23 -3.55
CA VAL A 147 -4.60 -6.40 -3.20
C VAL A 147 -3.94 -7.46 -4.08
N GLU A 148 -4.59 -8.58 -4.35
CA GLU A 148 -4.09 -9.61 -5.28
C GLU A 148 -3.86 -9.03 -6.68
N ALA A 149 -4.79 -8.23 -7.19
CA ALA A 149 -4.64 -7.56 -8.48
C ALA A 149 -3.47 -6.55 -8.46
N MET A 150 -3.30 -5.78 -7.39
CA MET A 150 -2.19 -4.84 -7.24
C MET A 150 -0.84 -5.57 -7.20
N VAL A 151 -0.74 -6.63 -6.43
CA VAL A 151 0.50 -7.41 -6.28
C VAL A 151 0.93 -8.07 -7.60
N ALA A 152 -0.02 -8.39 -8.48
CA ALA A 152 0.25 -8.94 -9.81
C ALA A 152 0.84 -7.92 -10.79
N LEU A 153 0.77 -6.61 -10.50
CA LEU A 153 1.31 -5.58 -11.38
C LEU A 153 2.84 -5.61 -11.41
N PRO A 154 3.46 -5.39 -12.59
CA PRO A 154 4.91 -5.30 -12.74
C PRO A 154 5.43 -3.92 -12.33
N VAL A 155 5.25 -3.54 -11.06
CA VAL A 155 5.49 -2.18 -10.55
C VAL A 155 6.90 -1.67 -10.77
N GLY A 156 7.90 -2.55 -10.81
CA GLY A 156 9.29 -2.17 -11.09
C GLY A 156 9.55 -1.70 -12.52
N GLU A 157 8.62 -1.97 -13.44
CA GLU A 157 8.70 -1.61 -14.87
C GLU A 157 7.71 -0.50 -15.25
N MET A 158 6.95 0.03 -14.27
CA MET A 158 5.89 1.00 -14.51
C MET A 158 6.32 2.40 -14.10
N ASN A 159 5.89 3.40 -14.87
CA ASN A 159 5.95 4.79 -14.43
C ASN A 159 4.74 5.13 -13.53
N LYS A 160 4.79 6.29 -12.88
CA LYS A 160 3.72 6.71 -11.95
C LYS A 160 2.35 6.83 -12.64
N ALA A 161 2.30 7.33 -13.86
CA ALA A 161 1.03 7.53 -14.57
C ALA A 161 0.36 6.19 -14.93
N ASP A 162 1.13 5.23 -15.41
CA ASP A 162 0.63 3.89 -15.72
C ASP A 162 0.20 3.15 -14.45
N LEU A 163 0.99 3.24 -13.38
CA LEU A 163 0.65 2.65 -12.10
C LEU A 163 -0.65 3.23 -11.54
N LEU A 164 -0.83 4.55 -11.60
CA LEU A 164 -2.06 5.21 -11.16
C LEU A 164 -3.27 4.70 -11.95
N ALA A 165 -3.15 4.62 -13.28
CA ALA A 165 -4.23 4.15 -14.14
C ALA A 165 -4.62 2.70 -13.82
N GLU A 166 -3.64 1.82 -13.62
CA GLU A 166 -3.89 0.41 -13.25
C GLU A 166 -4.55 0.29 -11.87
N LEU A 167 -4.06 1.03 -10.88
CA LEU A 167 -4.65 1.00 -9.53
C LEU A 167 -6.07 1.56 -9.51
N GLN A 168 -6.37 2.58 -10.34
CA GLN A 168 -7.73 3.09 -10.51
C GLN A 168 -8.65 2.08 -11.18
N SER A 169 -8.15 1.29 -12.13
CA SER A 169 -8.93 0.25 -12.79
C SER A 169 -9.32 -0.90 -11.87
N ILE A 170 -8.48 -1.21 -10.87
CA ILE A 170 -8.76 -2.21 -9.84
C ILE A 170 -9.99 -1.81 -9.00
N HIS A 171 -10.21 -0.51 -8.81
CA HIS A 171 -11.34 0.00 -8.04
C HIS A 171 -12.68 -0.22 -8.74
N GLY A 172 -12.69 -0.23 -10.04
CA GLY A 172 -13.90 -0.34 -10.88
C GLY A 172 -14.75 -1.57 -10.67
#